data_f0b68674823d0c24a897761ba52ee567
#
_entry.id   f0b68674823d0c24a897761ba52ee567
#
_cell.length_a   1.000
_cell.length_b   1.000
_cell.length_c   1.000
_cell.angle_alpha   90.00
_cell.angle_beta   90.00
_cell.angle_gamma   90.00
#
_symmetry.space_group_name_H-M   'P 1'
#
loop_
_entity.id
_entity.type
_entity.pdbx_description
1 polymer ?
#
loop_
_entity_poly.entity_id
_entity_poly.type
_entity_poly.pdbx_seq_one_letter_code
_entity_poly.pdbx_strand_id
1 'polypeptide(L)'
;MYRGDSDELQAARTQLVSYSARLLADGLAIGSAGNMSVRAGDLVAITPSGISYDQMRPEDVCVIALDGTEVDSSETPSTETPMHLAIYAETKAAAVVHTHSPEVIALSASRPELPAIHYAITGLGGPVRVAPYVRFGSDQLAAAAVAALDGRSAVILRNHGAVTYGRDLAQAYDRALLLEWLARTYRMALSYGEPATLSAAELDEVTAEARRRRYGERRSGPR
;
A
#
# COMPACT_ATOMS: atom_id res chain seq x y z
N MET A 1 26.40 10.24 8.06
CA MET A 1 26.72 9.04 7.25
C MET A 1 25.55 8.09 7.49
N TYR A 2 24.69 7.92 6.49
CA TYR A 2 23.52 7.05 6.58
C TYR A 2 23.96 5.59 6.69
N ARG A 3 23.33 4.83 7.62
CA ARG A 3 23.60 3.40 7.78
C ARG A 3 22.50 2.64 7.01
N GLY A 4 22.83 2.20 5.79
CA GLY A 4 22.10 1.17 5.07
C GLY A 4 23.08 0.07 4.73
N ASP A 5 22.69 -1.18 4.97
CA ASP A 5 23.45 -2.32 4.47
C ASP A 5 23.28 -2.34 2.94
N SER A 6 24.40 -2.34 2.20
CA SER A 6 24.39 -2.37 0.74
C SER A 6 23.63 -3.56 0.18
N ASP A 7 23.69 -4.71 0.86
CA ASP A 7 23.02 -5.94 0.46
C ASP A 7 21.49 -5.83 0.69
N GLU A 8 21.07 -5.21 1.79
CA GLU A 8 19.65 -4.96 2.08
C GLU A 8 19.02 -3.99 1.06
N LEU A 9 19.74 -2.91 0.70
CA LEU A 9 19.30 -1.98 -0.33
C LEU A 9 19.23 -2.62 -1.73
N GLN A 10 20.21 -3.45 -2.08
CA GLN A 10 20.19 -4.16 -3.36
C GLN A 10 19.04 -5.18 -3.42
N ALA A 11 18.76 -5.85 -2.32
CA ALA A 11 17.62 -6.75 -2.21
C ALA A 11 16.30 -5.98 -2.34
N ALA A 12 16.17 -4.79 -1.71
CA ALA A 12 15.00 -3.92 -1.82
C ALA A 12 14.78 -3.44 -3.27
N ARG A 13 15.83 -3.01 -3.96
CA ARG A 13 15.76 -2.62 -5.39
C ARG A 13 15.25 -3.76 -6.26
N THR A 14 15.82 -4.96 -6.10
CA THR A 14 15.40 -6.15 -6.85
C THR A 14 13.95 -6.54 -6.57
N GLN A 15 13.52 -6.47 -5.31
CA GLN A 15 12.14 -6.73 -4.94
C GLN A 15 11.19 -5.69 -5.58
N LEU A 16 11.50 -4.41 -5.52
CA LEU A 16 10.68 -3.35 -6.11
C LEU A 16 10.47 -3.57 -7.61
N VAL A 17 11.52 -3.90 -8.37
CA VAL A 17 11.40 -4.22 -9.80
C VAL A 17 10.44 -5.40 -10.01
N SER A 18 10.62 -6.49 -9.26
CA SER A 18 9.77 -7.68 -9.39
C SER A 18 8.29 -7.39 -9.09
N TYR A 19 8.01 -6.62 -8.02
CA TYR A 19 6.64 -6.26 -7.65
C TYR A 19 6.04 -5.20 -8.57
N SER A 20 6.84 -4.31 -9.14
CA SER A 20 6.36 -3.30 -10.12
C SER A 20 5.81 -3.95 -11.38
N ALA A 21 6.48 -4.98 -11.91
CA ALA A 21 5.95 -5.75 -13.03
C ALA A 21 4.59 -6.41 -12.68
N ARG A 22 4.41 -6.84 -11.43
CA ARG A 22 3.15 -7.41 -10.96
C ARG A 22 2.03 -6.37 -10.86
N LEU A 23 2.32 -5.10 -10.54
CA LEU A 23 1.28 -4.05 -10.51
C LEU A 23 0.51 -3.97 -11.81
N LEU A 24 1.20 -4.07 -12.96
CA LEU A 24 0.58 -4.07 -14.29
C LEU A 24 -0.18 -5.38 -14.54
N ALA A 25 0.44 -6.52 -14.26
CA ALA A 25 -0.15 -7.84 -14.50
C ALA A 25 -1.42 -8.09 -13.65
N ASP A 26 -1.42 -7.61 -12.42
CA ASP A 26 -2.55 -7.76 -11.48
C ASP A 26 -3.62 -6.65 -11.66
N GLY A 27 -3.41 -5.70 -12.60
CA GLY A 27 -4.34 -4.61 -12.90
C GLY A 27 -4.46 -3.56 -11.80
N LEU A 28 -3.43 -3.42 -10.96
CA LEU A 28 -3.39 -2.44 -9.87
C LEU A 28 -2.82 -1.08 -10.30
N ALA A 29 -2.28 -0.99 -11.52
CA ALA A 29 -1.74 0.23 -12.10
C ALA A 29 -1.89 0.21 -13.63
N ILE A 30 -1.73 1.37 -14.25
CA ILE A 30 -1.66 1.58 -15.70
C ILE A 30 -0.40 2.39 -16.03
N GLY A 31 0.40 1.93 -17.00
CA GLY A 31 1.63 2.60 -17.42
C GLY A 31 2.64 2.72 -16.28
N SER A 32 3.00 3.94 -15.90
CA SER A 32 3.89 4.25 -14.78
C SER A 32 3.16 4.79 -13.55
N ALA A 33 1.82 4.64 -13.50
CA ALA A 33 1.02 5.08 -12.37
C ALA A 33 1.23 4.18 -11.13
N GLY A 34 1.03 4.77 -9.94
CA GLY A 34 1.37 4.10 -8.68
C GLY A 34 2.87 4.15 -8.39
N ASN A 35 3.27 3.69 -7.24
CA ASN A 35 4.66 3.64 -6.80
C ASN A 35 4.80 2.77 -5.55
N MET A 36 6.01 2.31 -5.29
CA MET A 36 6.30 1.46 -4.13
C MET A 36 7.62 1.84 -3.50
N SER A 37 7.71 1.61 -2.19
CA SER A 37 8.96 1.81 -1.48
C SER A 37 9.19 0.73 -0.42
N VAL A 38 10.47 0.52 -0.10
CA VAL A 38 10.94 -0.38 0.96
C VAL A 38 11.96 0.36 1.82
N ARG A 39 11.76 0.32 3.13
CA ARG A 39 12.68 0.89 4.11
C ARG A 39 13.79 -0.10 4.43
N ALA A 40 15.03 0.36 4.37
CA ALA A 40 16.24 -0.35 4.76
C ALA A 40 17.02 0.52 5.78
N GLY A 41 16.84 0.25 7.06
CA GLY A 41 17.42 1.07 8.13
C GLY A 41 16.93 2.52 8.10
N ASP A 42 17.85 3.47 7.89
CA ASP A 42 17.56 4.91 7.79
C ASP A 42 17.32 5.36 6.33
N LEU A 43 17.35 4.44 5.39
CA LEU A 43 17.17 4.69 3.97
C LEU A 43 15.86 4.07 3.46
N VAL A 44 15.37 4.59 2.34
CA VAL A 44 14.20 4.12 1.62
C VAL A 44 14.56 3.94 0.15
N ALA A 45 14.42 2.72 -0.37
CA ALA A 45 14.39 2.48 -1.79
C ALA A 45 12.98 2.78 -2.31
N ILE A 46 12.84 3.57 -3.37
CA ILE A 46 11.55 3.99 -3.95
C ILE A 46 11.60 3.92 -5.47
N THR A 47 10.49 3.52 -6.08
CA THR A 47 10.37 3.50 -7.55
C THR A 47 10.51 4.90 -8.14
N PRO A 48 11.18 5.03 -9.29
CA PRO A 48 11.36 6.31 -9.97
C PRO A 48 10.06 6.84 -10.58
N SER A 49 10.05 8.14 -10.88
CA SER A 49 8.96 8.79 -11.61
C SER A 49 9.10 8.55 -13.11
N GLY A 50 7.99 8.21 -13.78
CA GLY A 50 7.90 8.21 -15.23
C GLY A 50 8.56 7.04 -15.98
N ILE A 51 9.18 6.10 -15.28
CA ILE A 51 9.71 4.87 -15.91
C ILE A 51 8.60 3.81 -15.92
N SER A 52 8.40 3.20 -17.10
CA SER A 52 7.47 2.09 -17.25
C SER A 52 7.97 0.84 -16.51
N TYR A 53 7.10 0.18 -15.77
CA TYR A 53 7.45 -0.93 -14.89
C TYR A 53 7.96 -2.17 -15.60
N ASP A 54 7.65 -2.35 -16.87
CA ASP A 54 8.18 -3.42 -17.72
C ASP A 54 9.64 -3.16 -18.18
N GLN A 55 10.12 -1.93 -18.04
CA GLN A 55 11.48 -1.51 -18.42
C GLN A 55 12.37 -1.18 -17.24
N MET A 56 11.79 -1.06 -16.04
CA MET A 56 12.50 -0.67 -14.82
C MET A 56 13.52 -1.73 -14.40
N ARG A 57 14.73 -1.28 -14.08
CA ARG A 57 15.84 -2.11 -13.61
C ARG A 57 16.19 -1.74 -12.16
N PRO A 58 16.89 -2.61 -11.41
CA PRO A 58 17.28 -2.31 -10.03
C PRO A 58 18.09 -1.01 -9.87
N GLU A 59 18.94 -0.66 -10.83
CA GLU A 59 19.71 0.59 -10.82
C GLU A 59 18.87 1.85 -11.03
N ASP A 60 17.66 1.73 -11.59
CA ASP A 60 16.73 2.85 -11.79
C ASP A 60 15.97 3.20 -10.48
N VAL A 61 15.96 2.29 -9.50
CA VAL A 61 15.30 2.50 -8.20
C VAL A 61 16.10 3.51 -7.38
N CYS A 62 15.44 4.60 -6.98
CA CYS A 62 16.03 5.66 -6.21
C CYS A 62 16.23 5.28 -4.74
N VAL A 63 17.25 5.84 -4.10
CA VAL A 63 17.48 5.71 -2.66
C VAL A 63 17.48 7.09 -2.03
N ILE A 64 16.63 7.27 -1.03
CA ILE A 64 16.46 8.50 -0.28
C ILE A 64 16.62 8.25 1.22
N ALA A 65 16.98 9.24 1.98
CA ALA A 65 16.92 9.21 3.43
C ALA A 65 15.49 9.49 3.93
N LEU A 66 15.21 9.18 5.19
CA LEU A 66 13.90 9.42 5.81
C LEU A 66 13.52 10.92 5.90
N ASP A 67 14.49 11.82 5.76
CA ASP A 67 14.25 13.28 5.66
C ASP A 67 13.98 13.77 4.23
N GLY A 68 13.99 12.85 3.24
CA GLY A 68 13.77 13.15 1.84
C GLY A 68 15.04 13.49 1.05
N THR A 69 16.21 13.51 1.68
CA THR A 69 17.47 13.75 0.96
C THR A 69 17.78 12.60 0.01
N GLU A 70 18.04 12.90 -1.25
CA GLU A 70 18.50 11.91 -2.23
C GLU A 70 19.91 11.44 -1.87
N VAL A 71 20.11 10.11 -1.82
CA VAL A 71 21.38 9.48 -1.42
C VAL A 71 22.05 8.79 -2.59
N ASP A 72 21.27 8.03 -3.38
CA ASP A 72 21.75 7.31 -4.56
C ASP A 72 20.59 7.18 -5.57
N SER A 73 20.60 8.03 -6.59
CA SER A 73 19.55 8.08 -7.61
C SER A 73 20.13 8.50 -8.94
N SER A 74 20.00 7.63 -9.96
CA SER A 74 20.24 8.00 -11.37
C SER A 74 19.00 8.62 -12.00
N GLU A 75 17.84 8.40 -11.40
CA GLU A 75 16.51 8.81 -11.82
C GLU A 75 15.87 9.76 -10.81
N THR A 76 14.76 10.38 -11.18
CA THR A 76 13.98 11.22 -10.25
C THR A 76 13.07 10.33 -9.40
N PRO A 77 13.14 10.43 -8.06
CA PRO A 77 12.20 9.69 -7.18
C PRO A 77 10.74 10.01 -7.49
N SER A 78 9.84 9.08 -7.17
CA SER A 78 8.40 9.31 -7.32
C SER A 78 7.97 10.65 -6.74
N THR A 79 7.12 11.39 -7.46
CA THR A 79 6.52 12.65 -6.98
C THR A 79 5.71 12.48 -5.70
N GLU A 80 5.33 11.25 -5.34
CA GLU A 80 4.58 10.93 -4.14
C GLU A 80 5.45 10.47 -2.96
N THR A 81 6.76 10.64 -3.08
CA THR A 81 7.73 10.44 -1.99
C THR A 81 7.29 11.06 -0.66
N PRO A 82 6.72 12.29 -0.59
CA PRO A 82 6.26 12.86 0.67
C PRO A 82 5.22 11.99 1.39
N MET A 83 4.31 11.35 0.64
CA MET A 83 3.29 10.46 1.22
C MET A 83 3.93 9.18 1.80
N HIS A 84 4.90 8.58 1.12
CA HIS A 84 5.63 7.42 1.62
C HIS A 84 6.39 7.74 2.91
N LEU A 85 7.14 8.84 2.91
CA LEU A 85 7.91 9.28 4.07
C LEU A 85 7.02 9.59 5.28
N ALA A 86 5.87 10.23 5.08
CA ALA A 86 4.90 10.51 6.13
C ALA A 86 4.35 9.20 6.74
N ILE A 87 4.07 8.18 5.92
CA ILE A 87 3.62 6.86 6.40
C ILE A 87 4.72 6.18 7.22
N TYR A 88 5.99 6.23 6.79
CA TYR A 88 7.10 5.69 7.58
C TYR A 88 7.32 6.41 8.91
N ALA A 89 7.08 7.73 8.95
CA ALA A 89 7.20 8.51 10.16
C ALA A 89 6.12 8.19 11.20
N GLU A 90 4.88 7.97 10.76
CA GLU A 90 3.71 7.84 11.62
C GLU A 90 3.28 6.38 11.89
N THR A 91 3.93 5.41 11.23
CA THR A 91 3.55 4.00 11.35
C THR A 91 4.77 3.09 11.56
N LYS A 92 4.51 1.80 11.74
CA LYS A 92 5.56 0.75 11.75
C LYS A 92 5.76 0.12 10.36
N ALA A 93 5.49 0.87 9.30
CA ALA A 93 5.68 0.39 7.94
C ALA A 93 7.15 0.08 7.67
N ALA A 94 7.42 -1.05 7.02
CA ALA A 94 8.70 -1.34 6.39
C ALA A 94 8.58 -1.34 4.85
N ALA A 95 7.35 -1.32 4.31
CA ALA A 95 7.09 -1.13 2.89
C ALA A 95 5.74 -0.42 2.69
N VAL A 96 5.65 0.36 1.61
CA VAL A 96 4.46 1.10 1.19
C VAL A 96 4.19 0.79 -0.28
N VAL A 97 2.92 0.55 -0.61
CA VAL A 97 2.44 0.30 -1.98
C VAL A 97 1.31 1.28 -2.27
N HIS A 98 1.50 2.11 -3.28
CA HIS A 98 0.48 3.00 -3.84
C HIS A 98 0.01 2.47 -5.20
N THR A 99 -1.31 2.37 -5.37
CA THR A 99 -1.95 1.79 -6.55
C THR A 99 -2.98 2.73 -7.16
N HIS A 100 -3.21 2.56 -8.47
CA HIS A 100 -4.30 3.19 -9.21
C HIS A 100 -5.32 2.14 -9.67
N SER A 101 -5.74 1.28 -8.74
CA SER A 101 -6.61 0.14 -9.03
C SER A 101 -8.06 0.58 -9.32
N PRO A 102 -8.71 0.05 -10.37
CA PRO A 102 -9.95 0.58 -10.91
C PRO A 102 -11.16 0.55 -9.97
N GLU A 103 -11.33 -0.55 -9.23
CA GLU A 103 -12.50 -0.70 -8.34
C GLU A 103 -12.41 0.23 -7.14
N VAL A 104 -11.19 0.42 -6.61
CA VAL A 104 -10.93 1.36 -5.52
C VAL A 104 -11.17 2.81 -5.98
N ILE A 105 -10.70 3.18 -7.18
CA ILE A 105 -10.94 4.52 -7.74
C ILE A 105 -12.45 4.75 -7.92
N ALA A 106 -13.17 3.80 -8.52
CA ALA A 106 -14.61 3.90 -8.73
C ALA A 106 -15.39 4.05 -7.42
N LEU A 107 -15.02 3.27 -6.38
CA LEU A 107 -15.58 3.39 -5.05
C LEU A 107 -15.32 4.79 -4.47
N SER A 108 -14.09 5.28 -4.57
CA SER A 108 -13.67 6.56 -3.99
C SER A 108 -14.45 7.76 -4.52
N ALA A 109 -14.93 7.68 -5.76
CA ALA A 109 -15.70 8.75 -6.39
C ALA A 109 -17.12 8.89 -5.80
N SER A 110 -17.66 7.83 -5.16
CA SER A 110 -19.07 7.78 -4.75
C SER A 110 -19.30 7.45 -3.27
N ARG A 111 -18.30 6.91 -2.56
CA ARG A 111 -18.45 6.46 -1.18
C ARG A 111 -17.39 7.11 -0.27
N PRO A 112 -17.70 7.35 1.02
CA PRO A 112 -16.74 7.86 2.00
C PRO A 112 -15.82 6.77 2.57
N GLU A 113 -16.18 5.50 2.40
CA GLU A 113 -15.40 4.34 2.88
C GLU A 113 -15.76 3.06 2.13
N LEU A 114 -14.89 2.07 2.20
CA LEU A 114 -15.20 0.68 1.89
C LEU A 114 -15.68 0.00 3.16
N PRO A 115 -16.97 -0.40 3.25
CA PRO A 115 -17.54 -0.99 4.45
C PRO A 115 -17.12 -2.46 4.64
N ALA A 116 -17.40 -3.01 5.81
CA ALA A 116 -17.06 -4.38 6.19
C ALA A 116 -17.99 -5.42 5.56
N ILE A 117 -17.95 -5.59 4.24
CA ILE A 117 -18.78 -6.56 3.51
C ILE A 117 -18.22 -8.00 3.56
N HIS A 118 -17.00 -8.17 4.05
CA HIS A 118 -16.34 -9.46 4.18
C HIS A 118 -15.33 -9.42 5.33
N TYR A 119 -15.22 -10.50 6.11
CA TYR A 119 -14.38 -10.56 7.30
C TYR A 119 -12.88 -10.34 7.03
N ALA A 120 -12.40 -10.64 5.82
CA ALA A 120 -10.99 -10.43 5.45
C ALA A 120 -10.54 -8.95 5.56
N ILE A 121 -11.47 -8.01 5.64
CA ILE A 121 -11.18 -6.59 5.86
C ILE A 121 -10.42 -6.34 7.19
N THR A 122 -10.49 -7.29 8.14
CA THR A 122 -9.67 -7.26 9.36
C THR A 122 -8.16 -7.26 9.06
N GLY A 123 -7.73 -7.82 7.92
CA GLY A 123 -6.34 -7.74 7.42
C GLY A 123 -5.89 -6.32 7.07
N LEU A 124 -6.85 -5.40 6.86
CA LEU A 124 -6.62 -3.97 6.62
C LEU A 124 -6.87 -3.12 7.88
N GLY A 125 -7.29 -3.74 8.98
CA GLY A 125 -7.63 -3.07 10.24
C GLY A 125 -9.12 -2.71 10.38
N GLY A 126 -9.99 -3.13 9.45
CA GLY A 126 -11.43 -2.84 9.41
C GLY A 126 -11.84 -2.00 8.20
N PRO A 127 -13.03 -1.36 8.20
CA PRO A 127 -13.51 -0.50 7.12
C PRO A 127 -12.45 0.52 6.68
N VAL A 128 -12.26 0.68 5.36
CA VAL A 128 -11.18 1.50 4.81
C VAL A 128 -11.71 2.87 4.41
N ARG A 129 -11.17 3.92 5.02
CA ARG A 129 -11.62 5.30 4.79
C ARG A 129 -11.16 5.83 3.45
N VAL A 130 -11.95 6.73 2.88
CA VAL A 130 -11.59 7.54 1.71
C VAL A 130 -11.12 8.90 2.20
N ALA A 131 -9.83 9.19 2.06
CA ALA A 131 -9.27 10.52 2.31
C ALA A 131 -9.85 11.53 1.31
N PRO A 132 -10.03 12.81 1.69
CA PRO A 132 -10.52 13.83 0.77
C PRO A 132 -9.58 14.00 -0.43
N TYR A 133 -10.12 14.49 -1.55
CA TYR A 133 -9.29 14.79 -2.72
C TYR A 133 -8.29 15.88 -2.41
N VAL A 134 -7.03 15.59 -2.68
CA VAL A 134 -5.92 16.54 -2.63
C VAL A 134 -5.02 16.26 -3.83
N ARG A 135 -4.38 17.30 -4.37
CA ARG A 135 -3.46 17.18 -5.50
C ARG A 135 -2.32 16.21 -5.18
N PHE A 136 -2.01 15.31 -6.12
CA PHE A 136 -0.89 14.37 -6.00
C PHE A 136 0.45 15.09 -5.72
N GLY A 137 1.37 14.40 -5.07
CA GLY A 137 2.73 14.88 -4.78
C GLY A 137 2.81 16.03 -3.77
N SER A 138 1.74 16.34 -3.03
CA SER A 138 1.71 17.43 -2.06
C SER A 138 1.81 16.92 -0.62
N ASP A 139 2.37 17.75 0.29
CA ASP A 139 2.40 17.47 1.72
C ASP A 139 0.98 17.37 2.32
N GLN A 140 0.02 18.09 1.73
CA GLN A 140 -1.38 18.02 2.13
C GLN A 140 -1.98 16.63 1.82
N LEU A 141 -1.60 16.01 0.69
CA LEU A 141 -2.02 14.63 0.39
C LEU A 141 -1.40 13.65 1.39
N ALA A 142 -0.12 13.83 1.70
CA ALA A 142 0.57 13.00 2.68
C ALA A 142 -0.12 13.07 4.06
N ALA A 143 -0.44 14.27 4.53
CA ALA A 143 -1.16 14.49 5.79
C ALA A 143 -2.57 13.88 5.76
N ALA A 144 -3.33 14.04 4.67
CA ALA A 144 -4.66 13.47 4.52
C ALA A 144 -4.65 11.93 4.50
N ALA A 145 -3.66 11.33 3.82
CA ALA A 145 -3.48 9.87 3.80
C ALA A 145 -3.18 9.32 5.20
N VAL A 146 -2.24 9.93 5.91
CA VAL A 146 -1.88 9.52 7.28
C VAL A 146 -3.07 9.65 8.24
N ALA A 147 -3.81 10.76 8.20
CA ALA A 147 -4.99 10.96 9.03
C ALA A 147 -6.07 9.89 8.80
N ALA A 148 -6.26 9.48 7.55
CA ALA A 148 -7.23 8.44 7.20
C ALA A 148 -6.75 7.02 7.53
N LEU A 149 -5.43 6.80 7.67
CA LEU A 149 -4.84 5.51 8.07
C LEU A 149 -5.06 5.16 9.54
N ASP A 150 -5.44 6.10 10.42
CA ASP A 150 -5.58 5.87 11.86
C ASP A 150 -6.20 4.50 12.20
N GLY A 151 -5.40 3.60 12.81
CA GLY A 151 -5.76 2.21 13.12
C GLY A 151 -5.94 1.28 11.90
N ARG A 152 -5.56 1.70 10.70
CA ARG A 152 -5.68 0.94 9.44
C ARG A 152 -4.32 0.75 8.78
N SER A 153 -4.22 -0.25 7.90
CA SER A 153 -3.04 -0.48 7.05
C SER A 153 -3.33 -0.19 5.57
N ALA A 154 -4.47 0.42 5.29
CA ALA A 154 -4.90 0.85 3.97
C ALA A 154 -5.68 2.15 4.06
N VAL A 155 -5.55 3.00 3.07
CA VAL A 155 -6.36 4.21 2.84
C VAL A 155 -6.68 4.34 1.37
N ILE A 156 -7.90 4.77 1.07
CA ILE A 156 -8.33 5.10 -0.29
C ILE A 156 -8.18 6.61 -0.47
N LEU A 157 -7.61 7.03 -1.58
CA LEU A 157 -7.43 8.43 -1.95
C LEU A 157 -8.54 8.81 -2.95
N ARG A 158 -9.37 9.81 -2.62
CA ARG A 158 -10.51 10.21 -3.46
C ARG A 158 -10.09 10.56 -4.88
N ASN A 159 -10.73 9.92 -5.88
CA ASN A 159 -10.49 10.13 -7.32
C ASN A 159 -9.01 9.96 -7.74
N HIS A 160 -8.25 9.11 -7.03
CA HIS A 160 -6.83 8.94 -7.27
C HIS A 160 -6.42 7.46 -7.25
N GLY A 161 -6.53 6.80 -6.13
CA GLY A 161 -6.09 5.43 -5.94
C GLY A 161 -6.15 5.00 -4.48
N ALA A 162 -5.18 4.19 -4.06
CA ALA A 162 -5.06 3.76 -2.67
C ALA A 162 -3.61 3.58 -2.24
N VAL A 163 -3.39 3.60 -0.93
CA VAL A 163 -2.11 3.27 -0.32
C VAL A 163 -2.31 2.17 0.71
N THR A 164 -1.39 1.21 0.69
CA THR A 164 -1.27 0.17 1.70
C THR A 164 0.16 0.11 2.22
N TYR A 165 0.34 -0.33 3.46
CA TYR A 165 1.66 -0.55 4.02
C TYR A 165 1.74 -1.90 4.74
N GLY A 166 2.96 -2.38 4.97
CA GLY A 166 3.21 -3.66 5.63
C GLY A 166 4.55 -3.72 6.34
N ARG A 167 4.77 -4.83 7.06
CA ARG A 167 6.07 -5.17 7.67
C ARG A 167 7.14 -5.55 6.63
N ASP A 168 6.71 -5.82 5.39
CA ASP A 168 7.51 -6.13 4.21
C ASP A 168 6.70 -5.81 2.96
N LEU A 169 7.37 -5.80 1.79
CA LEU A 169 6.74 -5.49 0.51
C LEU A 169 5.65 -6.51 0.13
N ALA A 170 5.86 -7.78 0.46
CA ALA A 170 4.88 -8.83 0.18
C ALA A 170 3.56 -8.55 0.91
N GLN A 171 3.61 -8.24 2.20
CA GLN A 171 2.41 -7.94 2.96
C GLN A 171 1.72 -6.65 2.50
N ALA A 172 2.49 -5.59 2.21
CA ALA A 172 1.92 -4.35 1.69
C ALA A 172 1.20 -4.59 0.35
N TYR A 173 1.80 -5.38 -0.52
CA TYR A 173 1.23 -5.75 -1.82
C TYR A 173 -0.01 -6.65 -1.70
N ASP A 174 0.02 -7.67 -0.84
CA ASP A 174 -1.13 -8.54 -0.58
C ASP A 174 -2.33 -7.73 -0.05
N ARG A 175 -2.07 -6.69 0.75
CA ARG A 175 -3.09 -5.75 1.21
C ARG A 175 -3.69 -4.92 0.07
N ALA A 176 -2.89 -4.52 -0.91
CA ALA A 176 -3.38 -3.81 -2.09
C ALA A 176 -4.29 -4.72 -2.94
N LEU A 177 -3.91 -5.97 -3.16
CA LEU A 177 -4.76 -6.97 -3.81
C LEU A 177 -6.06 -7.21 -3.06
N LEU A 178 -5.98 -7.35 -1.73
CA LEU A 178 -7.15 -7.54 -0.88
C LEU A 178 -8.10 -6.34 -0.96
N LEU A 179 -7.56 -5.12 -0.93
CA LEU A 179 -8.35 -3.90 -1.01
C LEU A 179 -9.13 -3.81 -2.33
N GLU A 180 -8.45 -4.07 -3.46
CA GLU A 180 -9.09 -4.09 -4.78
C GLU A 180 -10.15 -5.19 -4.89
N TRP A 181 -9.84 -6.39 -4.38
CA TRP A 181 -10.81 -7.50 -4.35
C TRP A 181 -12.05 -7.16 -3.52
N LEU A 182 -11.89 -6.54 -2.35
CA LEU A 182 -13.00 -6.11 -1.50
C LEU A 182 -13.82 -5.01 -2.17
N ALA A 183 -13.20 -4.03 -2.82
CA ALA A 183 -13.89 -2.97 -3.56
C ALA A 183 -14.71 -3.56 -4.72
N ARG A 184 -14.16 -4.50 -5.48
CA ARG A 184 -14.87 -5.26 -6.52
C ARG A 184 -16.05 -6.02 -5.96
N THR A 185 -15.85 -6.74 -4.86
CA THR A 185 -16.92 -7.52 -4.21
C THR A 185 -18.05 -6.62 -3.73
N TYR A 186 -17.72 -5.45 -3.15
CA TYR A 186 -18.71 -4.45 -2.73
C TYR A 186 -19.52 -3.93 -3.92
N ARG A 187 -18.87 -3.55 -5.01
CA ARG A 187 -19.56 -3.13 -6.24
C ARG A 187 -20.49 -4.21 -6.77
N MET A 188 -20.06 -5.47 -6.77
CA MET A 188 -20.89 -6.59 -7.20
C MET A 188 -22.10 -6.77 -6.28
N ALA A 189 -21.90 -6.69 -4.96
CA ALA A 189 -22.96 -6.83 -3.98
C ALA A 189 -24.06 -5.76 -4.15
N LEU A 190 -23.68 -4.50 -4.48
CA LEU A 190 -24.63 -3.42 -4.75
C LEU A 190 -25.59 -3.72 -5.93
N SER A 191 -25.22 -4.60 -6.88
CA SER A 191 -26.11 -5.02 -7.96
C SER A 191 -27.23 -5.96 -7.51
N TYR A 192 -27.11 -6.57 -6.34
CA TYR A 192 -28.14 -7.40 -5.72
C TYR A 192 -28.99 -6.66 -4.70
N GLY A 193 -28.66 -5.43 -4.38
CA GLY A 193 -29.34 -4.59 -3.38
C GLY A 193 -28.35 -3.97 -2.40
N GLU A 194 -28.86 -3.41 -1.28
CA GLU A 194 -27.98 -2.85 -0.24
C GLU A 194 -27.28 -3.99 0.51
N PRO A 195 -25.93 -4.03 0.51
CA PRO A 195 -25.18 -5.10 1.13
C PRO A 195 -25.29 -5.08 2.67
N ALA A 196 -25.44 -6.26 3.27
CA ALA A 196 -25.21 -6.42 4.70
C ALA A 196 -23.73 -6.21 5.04
N THR A 197 -23.45 -5.54 6.15
CA THR A 197 -22.11 -5.30 6.65
C THR A 197 -21.90 -5.96 8.00
N LEU A 198 -20.67 -6.37 8.27
CA LEU A 198 -20.28 -6.91 9.57
C LEU A 198 -20.11 -5.76 10.58
N SER A 199 -20.60 -5.99 11.79
CA SER A 199 -20.42 -5.10 12.93
C SER A 199 -18.98 -5.16 13.46
N ALA A 200 -18.59 -4.19 14.27
CA ALA A 200 -17.29 -4.19 14.96
C ALA A 200 -17.11 -5.43 15.82
N ALA A 201 -18.17 -5.87 16.54
CA ALA A 201 -18.12 -7.07 17.38
C ALA A 201 -17.85 -8.35 16.56
N GLU A 202 -18.50 -8.52 15.41
CA GLU A 202 -18.25 -9.66 14.52
C GLU A 202 -16.82 -9.64 13.95
N LEU A 203 -16.27 -8.47 13.64
CA LEU A 203 -14.87 -8.33 13.18
C LEU A 203 -13.87 -8.65 14.31
N ASP A 204 -14.19 -8.26 15.56
CA ASP A 204 -13.38 -8.58 16.73
C ASP A 204 -13.37 -10.10 17.01
N GLU A 205 -14.50 -10.78 16.87
CA GLU A 205 -14.59 -12.24 16.98
C GLU A 205 -13.70 -12.93 15.92
N VAL A 206 -13.75 -12.49 14.68
CA VAL A 206 -12.89 -13.01 13.61
C VAL A 206 -11.41 -12.81 13.94
N THR A 207 -11.06 -11.62 14.43
CA THR A 207 -9.68 -11.28 14.79
C THR A 207 -9.18 -12.15 15.95
N ALA A 208 -10.02 -12.37 16.98
CA ALA A 208 -9.70 -13.23 18.11
C ALA A 208 -9.49 -14.69 17.66
N GLU A 209 -10.38 -15.20 16.80
CA GLU A 209 -10.30 -16.56 16.29
C GLU A 209 -9.07 -16.77 15.39
N ALA A 210 -8.73 -15.80 14.52
CA ALA A 210 -7.53 -15.83 13.70
C ALA A 210 -6.26 -15.92 14.57
N ARG A 211 -6.18 -15.13 15.64
CA ARG A 211 -5.07 -15.19 16.61
C ARG A 211 -5.02 -16.54 17.32
N ARG A 212 -6.15 -17.07 17.78
CA ARG A 212 -6.25 -18.38 18.45
C ARG A 212 -5.74 -19.51 17.56
N ARG A 213 -6.05 -19.47 16.26
CA ARG A 213 -5.61 -20.46 15.26
C ARG A 213 -4.24 -20.19 14.68
N ARG A 214 -3.58 -19.10 15.05
CA ARG A 214 -2.34 -18.63 14.42
C ARG A 214 -2.47 -18.57 12.89
N TYR A 215 -3.61 -18.06 12.43
CA TYR A 215 -3.92 -17.99 11.00
C TYR A 215 -2.94 -17.02 10.31
N GLY A 216 -2.26 -17.50 9.25
CA GLY A 216 -1.24 -16.72 8.53
C GLY A 216 0.17 -16.82 9.13
N GLU A 217 0.39 -17.51 10.27
CA GLU A 217 1.74 -17.84 10.73
C GLU A 217 2.29 -19.02 9.93
N ARG A 218 3.45 -18.84 9.29
CA ARG A 218 4.17 -19.99 8.70
C ARG A 218 4.59 -20.92 9.83
N ARG A 219 4.17 -22.17 9.79
CA ARG A 219 4.75 -23.21 10.64
C ARG A 219 6.21 -23.33 10.26
N SER A 220 7.12 -22.92 11.18
CA SER A 220 8.51 -23.27 11.12
C SER A 220 8.63 -24.79 11.35
N GLY A 221 8.51 -25.56 10.27
CA GLY A 221 8.86 -26.98 10.30
C GLY A 221 10.37 -27.13 10.15
N PRO A 222 10.98 -28.18 10.73
CA PRO A 222 12.38 -28.49 10.49
C PRO A 222 12.58 -28.74 8.98
N ARG A 223 13.63 -28.13 8.42
CA ARG A 223 14.15 -28.47 7.10
C ARG A 223 14.91 -29.76 7.18
#